data_de9861816a9353ab0e46d8ab583233f1
#
_entry.id   de9861816a9353ab0e46d8ab583233f1
#
_cell.length_a   1.000
_cell.length_b   1.000
_cell.length_c   1.000
_cell.angle_alpha   90.00
_cell.angle_beta   90.00
_cell.angle_gamma   90.00
#
_symmetry.space_group_name_H-M   'P 1'
#
loop_
_entity.id
_entity.type
_entity.pdbx_description
1 polymer ?
#
loop_
_entity_poly.entity_id
_entity_poly.type
_entity_poly.pdbx_seq_one_letter_code
_entity_poly.pdbx_strand_id
1 'polypeptide(L)'
;YAYFGTSKSRACESLFDKGLDAFLSIPNIVFIMLFSSFSSGDLLITSFIIAICSFMQGAKVFMQNLRLSKKCDYAEQAVINGASKFSLICFEILPNLKHLIISIFGINAINAVVMEATLGFFGVGSDANKISLGIMLNESKEALFLGSWWMVLFPGVTLFLLILATSIITSNSKNGNIKI
;
A
#
# COMPACT_ATOMS: atom_id res chain seq x y z
N TYR A 1 -32.03 4.45 3.98
CA TYR A 1 -31.30 4.38 2.70
C TYR A 1 -31.21 5.71 1.95
N ALA A 2 -32.13 6.66 2.17
CA ALA A 2 -32.17 7.95 1.46
C ALA A 2 -31.18 9.02 1.99
N TYR A 3 -30.60 8.81 3.17
CA TYR A 3 -29.83 9.83 3.88
C TYR A 3 -28.38 10.06 3.35
N PHE A 4 -27.83 9.12 2.57
CA PHE A 4 -26.40 9.10 2.23
C PHE A 4 -25.99 9.63 0.85
N GLY A 5 -26.84 10.30 0.10
CA GLY A 5 -26.32 10.96 -1.11
C GLY A 5 -27.37 11.42 -2.09
N THR A 6 -27.21 12.64 -2.54
CA THR A 6 -27.82 13.12 -3.78
C THR A 6 -27.33 12.26 -4.95
N SER A 7 -28.15 12.07 -6.00
CA SER A 7 -27.80 11.30 -7.21
C SER A 7 -26.42 11.67 -7.79
N LYS A 8 -26.08 12.96 -7.71
CA LYS A 8 -24.80 13.52 -8.18
C LYS A 8 -23.60 13.04 -7.34
N SER A 9 -23.77 12.84 -6.03
CA SER A 9 -22.71 12.31 -5.15
C SER A 9 -22.42 10.84 -5.46
N ARG A 10 -23.45 10.04 -5.74
CA ARG A 10 -23.30 8.61 -6.10
C ARG A 10 -22.63 8.44 -7.47
N ALA A 11 -22.90 9.30 -8.42
CA ALA A 11 -22.25 9.27 -9.73
C ALA A 11 -20.75 9.60 -9.60
N CYS A 12 -20.38 10.58 -8.79
CA CYS A 12 -19.00 10.95 -8.54
C CYS A 12 -18.22 9.82 -7.83
N GLU A 13 -18.83 9.19 -6.82
CA GLU A 13 -18.25 8.01 -6.14
C GLU A 13 -18.05 6.83 -7.12
N SER A 14 -19.04 6.57 -7.98
CA SER A 14 -18.95 5.50 -8.98
C SER A 14 -17.86 5.77 -10.02
N LEU A 15 -17.68 7.01 -10.47
CA LEU A 15 -16.63 7.40 -11.40
C LEU A 15 -15.24 7.24 -10.75
N PHE A 16 -15.09 7.65 -9.51
CA PHE A 16 -13.83 7.50 -8.78
C PHE A 16 -13.47 6.01 -8.56
N ASP A 17 -14.45 5.18 -8.20
CA ASP A 17 -14.24 3.73 -8.08
C ASP A 17 -13.80 3.09 -9.39
N LYS A 18 -14.48 3.42 -10.49
CA LYS A 18 -14.12 2.90 -11.83
C LYS A 18 -12.73 3.37 -12.26
N GLY A 19 -12.36 4.62 -11.92
CA GLY A 19 -11.02 5.13 -12.17
C GLY A 19 -9.95 4.36 -11.39
N LEU A 20 -10.19 4.11 -10.09
CA LEU A 20 -9.31 3.26 -9.28
C LEU A 20 -9.25 1.83 -9.80
N ASP A 21 -10.38 1.25 -10.21
CA ASP A 21 -10.42 -0.11 -10.77
C ASP A 21 -9.66 -0.21 -12.08
N ALA A 22 -9.79 0.77 -12.96
CA ALA A 22 -9.02 0.84 -14.20
C ALA A 22 -7.52 0.96 -13.93
N PHE A 23 -7.11 1.80 -12.97
CA PHE A 23 -5.71 1.93 -12.58
C PHE A 23 -5.16 0.63 -11.99
N LEU A 24 -5.90 0.00 -11.09
CA LEU A 24 -5.50 -1.24 -10.41
C LEU A 24 -5.59 -2.48 -11.30
N SER A 25 -6.20 -2.38 -12.50
CA SER A 25 -6.19 -3.48 -13.50
C SER A 25 -4.80 -3.69 -14.10
N ILE A 26 -3.96 -2.67 -14.10
CA ILE A 26 -2.58 -2.77 -14.57
C ILE A 26 -1.74 -3.32 -13.41
N PRO A 27 -0.93 -4.36 -13.63
CA PRO A 27 -0.01 -4.84 -12.60
C PRO A 27 0.92 -3.71 -12.15
N ASN A 28 0.91 -3.41 -10.85
CA ASN A 28 1.66 -2.27 -10.28
C ASN A 28 3.12 -2.26 -10.70
N ILE A 29 3.76 -3.45 -10.76
CA ILE A 29 5.16 -3.54 -11.11
C ILE A 29 5.44 -2.99 -12.52
N VAL A 30 4.55 -3.27 -13.48
CA VAL A 30 4.70 -2.79 -14.87
C VAL A 30 4.59 -1.27 -14.91
N PHE A 31 3.61 -0.71 -14.18
CA PHE A 31 3.41 0.73 -14.08
C PHE A 31 4.64 1.42 -13.46
N ILE A 32 5.12 0.88 -12.33
CA ILE A 32 6.27 1.43 -11.62
C ILE A 32 7.53 1.34 -12.49
N MET A 33 7.80 0.20 -13.15
CA MET A 33 8.94 0.03 -14.04
C MET A 33 8.94 1.02 -15.20
N LEU A 34 7.78 1.21 -15.83
CA LEU A 34 7.63 2.13 -16.95
C LEU A 34 7.95 3.57 -16.53
N PHE A 35 7.35 4.04 -15.45
CA PHE A 35 7.57 5.43 -15.00
C PHE A 35 8.95 5.64 -14.36
N SER A 36 9.50 4.64 -13.66
CA SER A 36 10.85 4.72 -13.11
C SER A 36 11.92 4.76 -14.18
N SER A 37 11.68 4.18 -15.35
CA SER A 37 12.60 4.26 -16.50
C SER A 37 12.81 5.70 -16.99
N PHE A 38 11.85 6.58 -16.79
CA PHE A 38 11.96 7.99 -17.14
C PHE A 38 12.65 8.84 -16.05
N SER A 39 12.89 8.27 -14.87
CA SER A 39 13.42 9.02 -13.71
C SER A 39 14.93 9.14 -13.67
N SER A 40 15.64 8.62 -14.68
CA SER A 40 17.11 8.64 -14.76
C SER A 40 17.82 8.13 -13.47
N GLY A 41 17.19 7.23 -12.71
CA GLY A 41 17.75 6.66 -11.49
C GLY A 41 17.57 7.51 -10.23
N ASP A 42 16.76 8.55 -10.25
CA ASP A 42 16.48 9.34 -9.05
C ASP A 42 15.61 8.55 -8.07
N LEU A 43 16.19 8.22 -6.90
CA LEU A 43 15.51 7.51 -5.82
C LEU A 43 14.28 8.24 -5.28
N LEU A 44 14.29 9.57 -5.26
CA LEU A 44 13.15 10.35 -4.77
C LEU A 44 11.95 10.21 -5.71
N ILE A 45 12.21 10.30 -7.02
CA ILE A 45 11.15 10.15 -8.03
C ILE A 45 10.60 8.72 -8.01
N THR A 46 11.47 7.72 -7.97
CA THR A 46 11.07 6.30 -7.89
C THR A 46 10.26 6.01 -6.63
N SER A 47 10.71 6.52 -5.47
CA SER A 47 9.98 6.37 -4.20
C SER A 47 8.60 7.04 -4.25
N PHE A 48 8.49 8.20 -4.91
CA PHE A 48 7.22 8.90 -5.07
C PHE A 48 6.25 8.12 -5.96
N ILE A 49 6.74 7.50 -7.04
CA ILE A 49 5.92 6.65 -7.92
C ILE A 49 5.40 5.43 -7.13
N ILE A 50 6.27 4.76 -6.37
CA ILE A 50 5.88 3.64 -5.50
C ILE A 50 4.83 4.09 -4.48
N ALA A 51 5.02 5.25 -3.86
CA ALA A 51 4.10 5.79 -2.87
C ALA A 51 2.71 6.06 -3.46
N ILE A 52 2.61 6.64 -4.67
CA ILE A 52 1.33 6.87 -5.35
C ILE A 52 0.61 5.56 -5.63
N CYS A 53 1.32 4.56 -6.18
CA CYS A 53 0.74 3.26 -6.49
C CYS A 53 0.23 2.55 -5.22
N SER A 54 1.02 2.57 -4.15
CA SER A 54 0.65 1.99 -2.85
C SER A 54 -0.53 2.73 -2.21
N PHE A 55 -0.55 4.07 -2.31
CA PHE A 55 -1.65 4.89 -1.81
C PHE A 55 -2.98 4.54 -2.48
N MET A 56 -2.99 4.36 -3.80
CA MET A 56 -4.22 4.03 -4.54
C MET A 56 -4.80 2.68 -4.11
N GLN A 57 -3.94 1.67 -3.87
CA GLN A 57 -4.37 0.38 -3.31
C GLN A 57 -4.96 0.53 -1.91
N GLY A 58 -4.25 1.23 -1.03
CA GLY A 58 -4.71 1.50 0.34
C GLY A 58 -6.02 2.28 0.37
N ALA A 59 -6.16 3.28 -0.50
CA ALA A 59 -7.36 4.09 -0.61
C ALA A 59 -8.58 3.24 -1.00
N LYS A 60 -8.44 2.30 -1.94
CA LYS A 60 -9.52 1.39 -2.32
C LYS A 60 -9.99 0.53 -1.15
N VAL A 61 -9.05 -0.09 -0.43
CA VAL A 61 -9.36 -0.90 0.76
C VAL A 61 -10.04 -0.06 1.83
N PHE A 62 -9.53 1.14 2.09
CA PHE A 62 -10.11 2.06 3.06
C PHE A 62 -11.55 2.46 2.69
N MET A 63 -11.79 2.83 1.43
CA MET A 63 -13.12 3.23 0.94
C MET A 63 -14.15 2.09 1.05
N GLN A 64 -13.75 0.85 0.72
CA GLN A 64 -14.62 -0.31 0.87
C GLN A 64 -15.02 -0.52 2.32
N ASN A 65 -14.08 -0.46 3.26
CA ASN A 65 -14.36 -0.61 4.69
C ASN A 65 -15.17 0.57 5.25
N LEU A 66 -14.92 1.79 4.79
CA LEU A 66 -15.73 2.96 5.13
C LEU A 66 -17.21 2.77 4.71
N ARG A 67 -17.45 2.18 3.54
CA ARG A 67 -18.81 1.88 3.08
C ARG A 67 -19.48 0.78 3.90
N LEU A 68 -18.72 -0.24 4.30
CA LEU A 68 -19.23 -1.29 5.17
C LEU A 68 -19.56 -0.73 6.55
N SER A 69 -18.70 0.08 7.13
CA SER A 69 -18.90 0.71 8.45
C SER A 69 -20.12 1.62 8.49
N LYS A 70 -20.48 2.28 7.40
CA LYS A 70 -21.69 3.08 7.28
C LYS A 70 -22.99 2.26 7.38
N LYS A 71 -22.91 0.94 7.22
CA LYS A 71 -24.07 0.03 7.30
C LYS A 71 -24.14 -0.71 8.64
N CYS A 72 -23.21 -0.45 9.55
CA CYS A 72 -23.22 -1.06 10.87
C CYS A 72 -24.21 -0.36 11.80
N ASP A 73 -24.73 -1.09 12.78
CA ASP A 73 -25.76 -0.64 13.72
C ASP A 73 -25.36 0.64 14.47
N TYR A 74 -24.09 0.76 14.87
CA TYR A 74 -23.59 1.97 15.54
C TYR A 74 -23.70 3.23 14.66
N ALA A 75 -23.47 3.08 13.35
CA ALA A 75 -23.59 4.19 12.42
C ALA A 75 -25.06 4.57 12.17
N GLU A 76 -25.97 3.60 12.12
CA GLU A 76 -27.41 3.84 12.04
C GLU A 76 -27.94 4.51 13.30
N GLN A 77 -27.53 4.06 14.49
CA GLN A 77 -27.89 4.68 15.76
C GLN A 77 -27.40 6.13 15.85
N ALA A 78 -26.18 6.43 15.42
CA ALA A 78 -25.65 7.79 15.40
C ALA A 78 -26.49 8.71 14.49
N VAL A 79 -26.96 8.20 13.34
CA VAL A 79 -27.83 8.95 12.42
C VAL A 79 -29.20 9.20 13.06
N ILE A 80 -29.79 8.22 13.75
CA ILE A 80 -31.06 8.37 14.47
C ILE A 80 -30.93 9.43 15.56
N ASN A 81 -29.79 9.50 16.23
CA ASN A 81 -29.47 10.50 17.25
C ASN A 81 -29.14 11.90 16.66
N GLY A 82 -29.28 12.09 15.34
CA GLY A 82 -29.11 13.39 14.69
C GLY A 82 -27.67 13.75 14.35
N ALA A 83 -26.73 12.80 14.33
CA ALA A 83 -25.34 13.06 13.94
C ALA A 83 -25.25 13.59 12.51
N SER A 84 -24.50 14.67 12.31
CA SER A 84 -24.16 15.15 10.96
C SER A 84 -23.25 14.17 10.23
N LYS A 85 -23.22 14.24 8.88
CA LYS A 85 -22.32 13.36 8.07
C LYS A 85 -20.86 13.47 8.47
N PHE A 86 -20.42 14.67 8.79
CA PHE A 86 -19.03 14.92 9.22
C PHE A 86 -18.79 14.33 10.61
N SER A 87 -19.70 14.57 11.54
CA SER A 87 -19.64 14.01 12.90
C SER A 87 -19.61 12.48 12.87
N LEU A 88 -20.48 11.86 12.09
CA LEU A 88 -20.54 10.41 11.92
C LEU A 88 -19.21 9.83 11.43
N ILE A 89 -18.60 10.44 10.41
CA ILE A 89 -17.33 9.94 9.85
C ILE A 89 -16.19 10.15 10.84
N CYS A 90 -16.03 11.35 11.41
CA CYS A 90 -14.87 11.69 12.22
C CYS A 90 -14.90 11.09 13.63
N PHE A 91 -16.07 11.00 14.25
CA PHE A 91 -16.17 10.60 15.66
C PHE A 91 -16.65 9.17 15.86
N GLU A 92 -17.41 8.60 14.91
CA GLU A 92 -17.94 7.25 15.04
C GLU A 92 -17.18 6.23 14.16
N ILE A 93 -17.01 6.53 12.88
CA ILE A 93 -16.44 5.57 11.93
C ILE A 93 -14.91 5.56 11.97
N LEU A 94 -14.27 6.73 11.89
CA LEU A 94 -12.81 6.83 11.78
C LEU A 94 -12.06 6.24 12.99
N PRO A 95 -12.51 6.46 14.25
CA PRO A 95 -11.88 5.81 15.40
C PRO A 95 -11.97 4.28 15.37
N ASN A 96 -13.08 3.74 14.86
CA ASN A 96 -13.25 2.29 14.70
C ASN A 96 -12.39 1.71 13.58
N LEU A 97 -12.04 2.52 12.56
CA LEU A 97 -11.17 2.12 11.46
C LEU A 97 -9.66 2.34 11.72
N LYS A 98 -9.25 2.84 12.88
CA LYS A 98 -7.84 3.12 13.19
C LYS A 98 -6.92 1.90 12.98
N HIS A 99 -7.37 0.70 13.37
CA HIS A 99 -6.59 -0.53 13.20
C HIS A 99 -6.46 -0.93 11.73
N LEU A 100 -7.49 -0.67 10.93
CA LEU A 100 -7.43 -0.86 9.48
C LEU A 100 -6.40 0.09 8.86
N ILE A 101 -6.38 1.35 9.26
CA ILE A 101 -5.41 2.35 8.75
C ILE A 101 -3.97 1.91 9.06
N ILE A 102 -3.70 1.46 10.28
CA ILE A 102 -2.38 0.94 10.67
C ILE A 102 -2.01 -0.29 9.84
N SER A 103 -2.97 -1.20 9.62
CA SER A 103 -2.76 -2.40 8.79
C SER A 103 -2.48 -2.05 7.34
N ILE A 104 -3.21 -1.10 6.75
CA ILE A 104 -2.99 -0.61 5.38
C ILE A 104 -1.59 -0.01 5.27
N PHE A 105 -1.18 0.83 6.24
CA PHE A 105 0.13 1.43 6.25
C PHE A 105 1.24 0.39 6.31
N GLY A 106 1.13 -0.61 7.19
CA GLY A 106 2.12 -1.69 7.30
C GLY A 106 2.23 -2.55 6.04
N ILE A 107 1.09 -2.92 5.42
CA ILE A 107 1.08 -3.69 4.17
C ILE A 107 1.71 -2.87 3.04
N ASN A 108 1.39 -1.57 2.95
CA ASN A 108 1.98 -0.69 1.95
C ASN A 108 3.48 -0.50 2.14
N ALA A 109 3.98 -0.46 3.39
CA ALA A 109 5.40 -0.41 3.68
C ALA A 109 6.13 -1.68 3.20
N ILE A 110 5.55 -2.86 3.43
CA ILE A 110 6.09 -4.13 2.91
C ILE A 110 6.11 -4.12 1.39
N ASN A 111 5.00 -3.73 0.77
CA ASN A 111 4.91 -3.65 -0.69
C ASN A 111 5.94 -2.69 -1.28
N ALA A 112 6.18 -1.54 -0.65
CA ALA A 112 7.17 -0.56 -1.10
C ALA A 112 8.59 -1.14 -1.10
N VAL A 113 8.96 -1.87 -0.03
CA VAL A 113 10.27 -2.56 0.07
C VAL A 113 10.41 -3.61 -1.04
N VAL A 114 9.38 -4.42 -1.26
CA VAL A 114 9.39 -5.45 -2.31
C VAL A 114 9.50 -4.82 -3.70
N MET A 115 8.78 -3.73 -3.95
CA MET A 115 8.80 -3.03 -5.24
C MET A 115 10.15 -2.39 -5.51
N GLU A 116 10.76 -1.72 -4.52
CA GLU A 116 12.11 -1.14 -4.63
C GLU A 116 13.14 -2.24 -4.93
N ALA A 117 13.14 -3.33 -4.16
CA ALA A 117 14.05 -4.44 -4.38
C ALA A 117 13.87 -5.08 -5.77
N THR A 118 12.62 -5.19 -6.24
CA THR A 118 12.31 -5.73 -7.57
C THR A 118 12.82 -4.82 -8.68
N LEU A 119 12.63 -3.50 -8.56
CA LEU A 119 13.17 -2.52 -9.53
C LEU A 119 14.68 -2.58 -9.58
N GLY A 120 15.37 -2.60 -8.44
CA GLY A 120 16.81 -2.74 -8.34
C GLY A 120 17.28 -4.05 -8.98
N PHE A 121 16.56 -5.15 -8.75
CA PHE A 121 16.86 -6.45 -9.36
C PHE A 121 16.74 -6.45 -10.89
N PHE A 122 15.82 -5.68 -11.45
CA PHE A 122 15.70 -5.49 -12.90
C PHE A 122 16.62 -4.38 -13.44
N GLY A 123 17.32 -3.66 -12.57
CA GLY A 123 18.20 -2.55 -12.97
C GLY A 123 17.43 -1.30 -13.43
N VAL A 124 16.17 -1.17 -13.02
CA VAL A 124 15.30 -0.05 -13.41
C VAL A 124 15.22 0.96 -12.26
N GLY A 125 15.38 2.25 -12.58
CA GLY A 125 15.17 3.33 -11.60
C GLY A 125 16.22 3.44 -10.51
N SER A 126 17.38 2.80 -10.67
CA SER A 126 18.51 2.91 -9.75
C SER A 126 19.69 3.59 -10.42
N ASP A 127 20.25 4.59 -9.72
CA ASP A 127 21.51 5.19 -10.09
C ASP A 127 22.61 4.14 -9.91
N ALA A 128 23.44 3.90 -10.94
CA ALA A 128 24.52 2.91 -10.91
C ALA A 128 25.51 3.12 -9.75
N ASN A 129 25.52 4.30 -9.15
CA ASN A 129 26.39 4.65 -8.01
C ASN A 129 25.74 4.37 -6.63
N LYS A 130 24.49 3.90 -6.57
CA LYS A 130 23.79 3.65 -5.31
C LYS A 130 23.64 2.16 -5.09
N ILE A 131 24.01 1.72 -3.89
CA ILE A 131 23.89 0.32 -3.48
C ILE A 131 22.51 0.11 -2.84
N SER A 132 21.73 -0.84 -3.39
CA SER A 132 20.49 -1.32 -2.77
C SER A 132 20.47 -2.86 -2.75
N LEU A 133 19.59 -3.44 -1.91
CA LEU A 133 19.47 -4.90 -1.83
C LEU A 133 19.05 -5.50 -3.18
N GLY A 134 18.21 -4.78 -3.94
CA GLY A 134 17.80 -5.18 -5.29
C GLY A 134 18.98 -5.20 -6.27
N ILE A 135 19.82 -4.18 -6.27
CA ILE A 135 21.01 -4.10 -7.11
C ILE A 135 22.00 -5.21 -6.75
N MET A 136 22.23 -5.45 -5.45
CA MET A 136 23.08 -6.55 -4.99
C MET A 136 22.59 -7.91 -5.51
N LEU A 137 21.29 -8.14 -5.51
CA LEU A 137 20.68 -9.35 -6.09
C LEU A 137 20.86 -9.40 -7.61
N ASN A 138 20.79 -8.27 -8.30
CA ASN A 138 21.03 -8.20 -9.74
C ASN A 138 22.47 -8.58 -10.10
N GLU A 139 23.45 -7.97 -9.43
CA GLU A 139 24.88 -8.25 -9.64
C GLU A 139 25.25 -9.68 -9.27
N SER A 140 24.53 -10.27 -8.29
CA SER A 140 24.76 -11.65 -7.86
C SER A 140 24.35 -12.70 -8.91
N LYS A 141 23.63 -12.34 -9.97
CA LYS A 141 23.21 -13.28 -11.02
C LYS A 141 24.42 -13.93 -11.71
N GLU A 142 25.40 -13.14 -12.08
CA GLU A 142 26.62 -13.64 -12.75
C GLU A 142 27.46 -14.50 -11.79
N ALA A 143 27.56 -14.08 -10.54
CA ALA A 143 28.28 -14.82 -9.52
C ALA A 143 27.65 -16.20 -9.23
N LEU A 144 26.34 -16.32 -9.37
CA LEU A 144 25.61 -17.58 -9.20
C LEU A 144 26.06 -18.63 -10.25
N PHE A 145 26.23 -18.20 -11.51
CA PHE A 145 26.74 -19.09 -12.57
C PHE A 145 28.19 -19.52 -12.35
N LEU A 146 28.95 -18.74 -11.59
CA LEU A 146 30.35 -19.07 -11.19
C LEU A 146 30.41 -19.91 -9.91
N GLY A 147 29.24 -20.33 -9.36
CA GLY A 147 29.15 -21.16 -8.14
C GLY A 147 29.16 -20.36 -6.84
N SER A 148 29.19 -19.01 -6.88
CA SER A 148 29.23 -18.14 -5.69
C SER A 148 27.81 -17.85 -5.16
N TRP A 149 27.08 -18.90 -4.77
CA TRP A 149 25.68 -18.82 -4.34
C TRP A 149 25.44 -17.92 -3.09
N TRP A 150 26.47 -17.73 -2.26
CA TRP A 150 26.38 -16.89 -1.06
C TRP A 150 26.13 -15.41 -1.37
N MET A 151 26.54 -14.94 -2.57
CA MET A 151 26.29 -13.56 -2.98
C MET A 151 24.79 -13.25 -3.17
N VAL A 152 23.99 -14.25 -3.53
CA VAL A 152 22.51 -14.13 -3.59
C VAL A 152 21.89 -14.33 -2.21
N LEU A 153 22.48 -15.20 -1.40
CA LEU A 153 21.91 -15.61 -0.12
C LEU A 153 21.87 -14.44 0.87
N PHE A 154 22.95 -13.68 1.02
CA PHE A 154 23.02 -12.60 2.00
C PHE A 154 22.00 -11.48 1.75
N PRO A 155 21.93 -10.85 0.56
CA PRO A 155 20.90 -9.83 0.32
C PRO A 155 19.49 -10.40 0.34
N GLY A 156 19.28 -11.65 -0.11
CA GLY A 156 17.99 -12.31 -0.06
C GLY A 156 17.50 -12.56 1.36
N VAL A 157 18.35 -13.09 2.25
CA VAL A 157 18.01 -13.27 3.67
C VAL A 157 17.76 -11.94 4.36
N THR A 158 18.56 -10.92 4.07
CA THR A 158 18.38 -9.57 4.65
C THR A 158 17.02 -9.01 4.26
N LEU A 159 16.63 -9.11 2.99
CA LEU A 159 15.34 -8.66 2.49
C LEU A 159 14.19 -9.45 3.12
N PHE A 160 14.34 -10.77 3.23
CA PHE A 160 13.36 -11.63 3.91
C PHE A 160 13.17 -11.23 5.39
N LEU A 161 14.25 -11.01 6.13
CA LEU A 161 14.19 -10.60 7.54
C LEU A 161 13.55 -9.21 7.70
N LEU A 162 13.82 -8.29 6.78
CA LEU A 162 13.23 -6.95 6.79
C LEU A 162 11.71 -7.01 6.56
N ILE A 163 11.26 -7.83 5.60
CA ILE A 163 9.83 -8.05 5.35
C ILE A 163 9.17 -8.74 6.56
N LEU A 164 9.84 -9.72 7.15
CA LEU A 164 9.36 -10.43 8.34
C LEU A 164 9.22 -9.48 9.54
N ALA A 165 10.22 -8.66 9.80
CA ALA A 165 10.19 -7.69 10.90
C ALA A 165 9.04 -6.68 10.74
N THR A 166 8.88 -6.10 9.54
CA THR A 166 7.77 -5.18 9.25
C THR A 166 6.41 -5.86 9.36
N SER A 167 6.29 -7.11 8.94
CA SER A 167 5.07 -7.91 9.06
C SER A 167 4.70 -8.17 10.53
N ILE A 168 5.66 -8.54 11.36
CA ILE A 168 5.44 -8.78 12.80
C ILE A 168 5.00 -7.50 13.50
N ILE A 169 5.66 -6.37 13.24
CA ILE A 169 5.30 -5.06 13.81
C ILE A 169 3.86 -4.70 13.45
N THR A 170 3.49 -4.87 12.18
CA THR A 170 2.13 -4.58 11.69
C THR A 170 1.08 -5.51 12.31
N SER A 171 1.38 -6.79 12.44
CA SER A 171 0.49 -7.77 13.05
C SER A 171 0.29 -7.52 14.55
N ASN A 172 1.34 -7.19 15.26
CA ASN A 172 1.29 -6.92 16.71
C ASN A 172 0.49 -5.65 17.04
N SER A 173 0.59 -4.65 16.19
CA SER A 173 -0.24 -3.43 16.30
C SER A 173 -1.75 -3.73 16.14
N LYS A 174 -2.11 -4.81 15.47
CA LYS A 174 -3.48 -5.27 15.28
C LYS A 174 -4.03 -5.96 16.54
N ASN A 175 -3.19 -6.71 17.26
CA ASN A 175 -3.59 -7.50 18.42
C ASN A 175 -3.64 -6.71 19.72
N GLY A 176 -3.01 -5.54 19.81
CA GLY A 176 -2.88 -4.76 21.03
C GLY A 176 -4.17 -4.11 21.57
N ASN A 177 -5.32 -4.26 20.91
CA ASN A 177 -6.56 -3.57 21.27
C ASN A 177 -7.86 -4.35 21.04
N ILE A 178 -7.82 -5.67 20.95
CA ILE A 178 -9.05 -6.48 21.12
C ILE A 178 -9.22 -6.70 22.62
N LYS A 179 -9.52 -5.65 23.36
CA LYS A 179 -10.28 -5.75 24.62
C LYS A 179 -11.71 -5.33 24.27
N ILE A 180 -12.56 -6.35 24.17
CA ILE A 180 -14.01 -6.27 24.17
C ILE A 180 -14.49 -5.53 25.41
#